data_5bbd6b0ce564d1e8a5749c9d5dd3fff4
#
_entry.id   5bbd6b0ce564d1e8a5749c9d5dd3fff4
#
_cell.length_a   1.000
_cell.length_b   1.000
_cell.length_c   1.000
_cell.angle_alpha   90.00
_cell.angle_beta   90.00
_cell.angle_gamma   90.00
#
_symmetry.space_group_name_H-M   'P 1'
#
loop_
_entity.id
_entity.type
_entity.pdbx_description
1 polymer ?
#
loop_
_entity_poly.entity_id
_entity_poly.type
_entity_poly.pdbx_seq_one_letter_code
_entity_poly.pdbx_strand_id
1 'polypeptide(L)'
;FDIPLSDIYLDKIILESLPGILIHLVRNSIDHGIESKEEREKLGKNAIGKISVSAKQVSNRIEITVWDDGRGIDSEKIRKKAIEMFPDRKDEIEEMDSKYLQQFLFMSGFSTASKQSLISGRGVGLDSVRNLMDKLKGRIKVNSKNSEGTSFILSLPLSLATQEGLFL
;
A
#
# COMPACT_ATOMS: atom_id res chain seq x y z
N PHE A 1 0.72 25.43 0.64
CA PHE A 1 1.09 25.75 -0.76
C PHE A 1 0.86 24.49 -1.55
N ASP A 2 -0.31 24.39 -2.20
CA ASP A 2 -0.57 23.37 -3.20
C ASP A 2 0.16 23.77 -4.48
N ILE A 3 1.22 23.06 -4.82
CA ILE A 3 1.85 23.23 -6.13
C ILE A 3 0.89 22.60 -7.14
N PRO A 4 0.42 23.35 -8.15
CA PRO A 4 -0.43 22.77 -9.17
C PRO A 4 0.32 21.64 -9.86
N LEU A 5 -0.31 20.45 -9.93
CA LEU A 5 0.25 19.24 -10.56
C LEU A 5 0.62 19.41 -12.04
N SER A 6 0.23 20.54 -12.66
CA SER A 6 0.48 20.86 -14.07
C SER A 6 1.97 20.95 -14.45
N ASP A 7 2.86 21.12 -13.49
CA ASP A 7 4.30 21.34 -13.76
C ASP A 7 5.18 20.19 -13.27
N ILE A 8 4.57 19.04 -12.93
CA ILE A 8 5.32 17.87 -12.48
C ILE A 8 5.68 17.00 -13.70
N TYR A 9 6.96 16.97 -14.06
CA TYR A 9 7.49 16.06 -15.06
C TYR A 9 7.87 14.74 -14.42
N LEU A 10 7.17 13.66 -14.77
CA LEU A 10 7.48 12.30 -14.36
C LEU A 10 8.11 11.53 -15.53
N ASP A 11 9.03 10.64 -15.19
CA ASP A 11 9.59 9.69 -16.16
C ASP A 11 8.46 8.86 -16.80
N LYS A 12 8.57 8.64 -18.12
CA LYS A 12 7.57 7.91 -18.91
C LYS A 12 7.30 6.52 -18.34
N ILE A 13 8.33 5.82 -17.87
CA ILE A 13 8.21 4.47 -17.29
C ILE A 13 7.36 4.52 -16.03
N ILE A 14 7.51 5.57 -15.21
CA ILE A 14 6.69 5.76 -14.01
C ILE A 14 5.24 5.99 -14.42
N LEU A 15 4.99 6.87 -15.39
CA LEU A 15 3.63 7.17 -15.88
C LEU A 15 2.93 5.93 -16.44
N GLU A 16 3.64 5.07 -17.15
CA GLU A 16 3.09 3.83 -17.72
C GLU A 16 2.80 2.76 -16.67
N SER A 17 3.57 2.73 -15.58
CA SER A 17 3.45 1.72 -14.53
C SER A 17 2.46 2.10 -13.43
N LEU A 18 2.32 3.38 -13.14
CA LEU A 18 1.55 3.91 -12.02
C LEU A 18 0.05 3.52 -12.04
N PRO A 19 -0.66 3.55 -13.19
CA PRO A 19 -2.07 3.18 -13.22
C PRO A 19 -2.32 1.76 -12.71
N GLY A 20 -1.48 0.80 -13.06
CA GLY A 20 -1.60 -0.59 -12.59
C GLY A 20 -1.49 -0.71 -11.08
N ILE A 21 -0.54 0.03 -10.47
CA ILE A 21 -0.36 0.09 -9.02
C ILE A 21 -1.61 0.69 -8.35
N LEU A 22 -2.07 1.84 -8.84
CA LEU A 22 -3.21 2.56 -8.26
C LEU A 22 -4.50 1.73 -8.33
N ILE A 23 -4.78 1.14 -9.49
CA ILE A 23 -5.94 0.25 -9.67
C ILE A 23 -5.90 -0.91 -8.68
N HIS A 24 -4.73 -1.51 -8.47
CA HIS A 24 -4.58 -2.61 -7.51
C HIS A 24 -4.88 -2.14 -6.07
N LEU A 25 -4.31 -1.01 -5.64
CA LEU A 25 -4.54 -0.48 -4.29
C LEU A 25 -5.99 -0.06 -4.06
N VAL A 26 -6.61 0.64 -5.02
CA VAL A 26 -8.04 1.01 -4.95
C VAL A 26 -8.93 -0.23 -4.90
N ARG A 27 -8.63 -1.26 -5.70
CA ARG A 27 -9.36 -2.53 -5.64
C ARG A 27 -9.23 -3.20 -4.28
N ASN A 28 -8.03 -3.22 -3.68
CA ASN A 28 -7.85 -3.75 -2.33
C ASN A 28 -8.70 -3.00 -1.30
N SER A 29 -8.80 -1.68 -1.40
CA SER A 29 -9.68 -0.89 -0.54
C SER A 29 -11.15 -1.27 -0.73
N ILE A 30 -11.62 -1.48 -1.98
CA ILE A 30 -13.00 -1.88 -2.27
C ILE A 30 -13.28 -3.30 -1.78
N ASP A 31 -12.43 -4.27 -2.15
CA ASP A 31 -12.71 -5.68 -1.94
C ASP A 31 -12.49 -6.13 -0.49
N HIS A 32 -11.57 -5.45 0.22
CA HIS A 32 -11.11 -5.89 1.54
C HIS A 32 -11.13 -4.80 2.61
N GLY A 33 -11.05 -3.53 2.21
CA GLY A 33 -10.99 -2.39 3.12
C GLY A 33 -12.38 -1.94 3.58
N ILE A 34 -13.23 -1.57 2.65
CA ILE A 34 -14.55 -0.99 2.96
C ILE A 34 -15.50 -2.08 3.45
N GLU A 35 -16.14 -1.81 4.59
CA GLU A 35 -17.18 -2.66 5.18
C GLU A 35 -18.50 -2.52 4.42
N SER A 36 -19.39 -3.51 4.56
CA SER A 36 -20.77 -3.41 4.07
C SER A 36 -21.52 -2.25 4.77
N LYS A 37 -22.56 -1.74 4.13
CA LYS A 37 -23.38 -0.67 4.69
C LYS A 37 -23.84 -1.00 6.12
N GLU A 38 -24.32 -2.21 6.32
CA GLU A 38 -24.84 -2.69 7.61
C GLU A 38 -23.75 -2.78 8.68
N GLU A 39 -22.54 -3.19 8.28
CA GLU A 39 -21.38 -3.23 9.19
C GLU A 39 -20.96 -1.82 9.57
N ARG A 40 -20.90 -0.89 8.61
CA ARG A 40 -20.54 0.51 8.85
C ARG A 40 -21.51 1.20 9.80
N GLU A 41 -22.80 1.02 9.60
CA GLU A 41 -23.83 1.58 10.48
C GLU A 41 -23.71 1.06 11.92
N LYS A 42 -23.43 -0.24 12.10
CA LYS A 42 -23.16 -0.83 13.43
C LYS A 42 -21.92 -0.25 14.11
N LEU A 43 -20.93 0.16 13.32
CA LEU A 43 -19.69 0.78 13.81
C LEU A 43 -19.83 2.31 13.99
N GLY A 44 -21.01 2.88 13.73
CA GLY A 44 -21.23 4.33 13.82
C GLY A 44 -20.55 5.12 12.70
N LYS A 45 -20.14 4.44 11.61
CA LYS A 45 -19.56 5.06 10.43
C LYS A 45 -20.65 5.51 9.44
N ASN A 46 -20.28 6.43 8.53
CA ASN A 46 -21.16 6.76 7.41
C ASN A 46 -21.43 5.50 6.57
N ALA A 47 -22.69 5.31 6.16
CA ALA A 47 -23.12 4.17 5.35
C ALA A 47 -22.34 4.03 4.02
N ILE A 48 -21.84 5.16 3.49
CA ILE A 48 -21.03 5.21 2.28
C ILE A 48 -19.56 5.30 2.68
N GLY A 49 -18.77 4.30 2.30
CA GLY A 49 -17.31 4.29 2.46
C GLY A 49 -16.62 5.31 1.54
N LYS A 50 -15.48 5.80 1.96
CA LYS A 50 -14.70 6.78 1.21
C LYS A 50 -13.35 6.18 0.83
N ILE A 51 -12.97 6.39 -0.44
CA ILE A 51 -11.64 6.12 -0.95
C ILE A 51 -11.14 7.40 -1.61
N SER A 52 -9.92 7.78 -1.35
CA SER A 52 -9.29 8.94 -1.97
C SER A 52 -7.91 8.63 -2.51
N VAL A 53 -7.57 9.28 -3.61
CA VAL A 53 -6.23 9.28 -4.18
C VAL A 53 -5.76 10.73 -4.25
N SER A 54 -4.62 11.00 -3.65
CA SER A 54 -4.02 12.33 -3.67
C SER A 54 -2.54 12.23 -4.02
N ALA A 55 -2.00 13.31 -4.60
CA ALA A 55 -0.58 13.38 -4.94
C ALA A 55 -0.03 14.73 -4.52
N LYS A 56 1.23 14.73 -4.03
CA LYS A 56 1.98 15.95 -3.72
C LYS A 56 3.44 15.75 -4.08
N GLN A 57 4.09 16.84 -4.45
CA GLN A 57 5.53 16.85 -4.60
C GLN A 57 6.20 17.09 -3.24
N VAL A 58 7.22 16.29 -2.94
CA VAL A 58 8.07 16.42 -1.74
C VAL A 58 9.52 16.40 -2.20
N SER A 59 10.16 17.55 -2.26
CA SER A 59 11.52 17.71 -2.81
C SER A 59 11.59 17.20 -4.25
N ASN A 60 12.47 16.24 -4.54
CA ASN A 60 12.66 15.61 -5.85
C ASN A 60 11.84 14.32 -6.02
N ARG A 61 10.80 14.14 -5.22
CA ARG A 61 9.93 12.96 -5.28
C ARG A 61 8.46 13.37 -5.37
N ILE A 62 7.64 12.51 -5.94
CA ILE A 62 6.19 12.59 -5.81
C ILE A 62 5.73 11.58 -4.77
N GLU A 63 4.90 12.01 -3.86
CA GLU A 63 4.18 11.13 -2.94
C GLU A 63 2.73 11.01 -3.39
N ILE A 64 2.28 9.78 -3.62
CA ILE A 64 0.90 9.46 -3.97
C ILE A 64 0.32 8.65 -2.83
N THR A 65 -0.80 9.11 -2.30
CA THR A 65 -1.50 8.46 -1.19
C THR A 65 -2.83 7.90 -1.69
N VAL A 66 -3.03 6.60 -1.48
CA VAL A 66 -4.33 5.94 -1.61
C VAL A 66 -4.83 5.66 -0.21
N TRP A 67 -5.97 6.24 0.14
CA TRP A 67 -6.55 6.16 1.47
C TRP A 67 -7.99 5.68 1.42
N ASP A 68 -8.39 4.87 2.40
CA ASP A 68 -9.77 4.46 2.66
C ASP A 68 -10.13 4.63 4.14
N ASP A 69 -11.42 4.81 4.43
CA ASP A 69 -11.99 4.86 5.76
C ASP A 69 -12.60 3.52 6.21
N GLY A 70 -12.05 2.44 5.66
CA GLY A 70 -12.53 1.07 5.88
C GLY A 70 -12.18 0.49 7.26
N ARG A 71 -12.24 -0.84 7.34
CA ARG A 71 -11.97 -1.59 8.59
C ARG A 71 -10.51 -1.53 9.05
N GLY A 72 -9.61 -1.04 8.21
CA GLY A 72 -8.18 -1.11 8.47
C GLY A 72 -7.63 -2.53 8.36
N ILE A 73 -6.39 -2.69 8.80
CA ILE A 73 -5.66 -3.95 8.77
C ILE A 73 -5.51 -4.46 10.20
N ASP A 74 -5.96 -5.68 10.43
CA ASP A 74 -5.89 -6.37 11.71
C ASP A 74 -4.45 -6.86 11.95
N SER A 75 -3.71 -6.15 12.80
CA SER A 75 -2.32 -6.48 13.14
C SER A 75 -2.18 -7.84 13.79
N GLU A 76 -3.19 -8.32 14.53
CA GLU A 76 -3.14 -9.63 15.16
C GLU A 76 -3.26 -10.77 14.14
N LYS A 77 -4.02 -10.57 13.07
CA LYS A 77 -4.04 -11.52 11.94
C LYS A 77 -2.69 -11.58 11.23
N ILE A 78 -2.04 -10.42 11.06
CA ILE A 78 -0.69 -10.38 10.50
C ILE A 78 0.28 -11.12 11.43
N ARG A 79 0.25 -10.82 12.72
CA ARG A 79 1.11 -11.44 13.74
C ARG A 79 1.01 -12.96 13.71
N LYS A 80 -0.21 -13.50 13.80
CA LYS A 80 -0.46 -14.94 13.75
C LYS A 80 0.14 -15.57 12.51
N LYS A 81 -0.13 -14.98 11.34
CA LYS A 81 0.38 -15.50 10.07
C LYS A 81 1.90 -15.37 9.96
N ALA A 82 2.49 -14.29 10.45
CA ALA A 82 3.92 -14.12 10.47
C ALA A 82 4.61 -15.19 11.35
N ILE A 83 4.05 -15.53 12.50
CA ILE A 83 4.53 -16.61 13.38
C ILE A 83 4.41 -17.97 12.68
N GLU A 84 3.30 -18.24 11.99
CA GLU A 84 3.13 -19.47 11.19
C GLU A 84 4.19 -19.61 10.10
N MET A 85 4.54 -18.52 9.44
CA MET A 85 5.55 -18.51 8.38
C MET A 85 7.00 -18.53 8.90
N PHE A 86 7.23 -17.98 10.09
CA PHE A 86 8.55 -17.81 10.70
C PHE A 86 8.53 -18.26 12.17
N PRO A 87 8.31 -19.56 12.44
CA PRO A 87 8.17 -20.06 13.81
C PRO A 87 9.44 -19.83 14.67
N ASP A 88 10.60 -19.83 14.06
CA ASP A 88 11.90 -19.56 14.73
C ASP A 88 12.05 -18.11 15.21
N ARG A 89 11.19 -17.20 14.74
CA ARG A 89 11.16 -15.77 15.11
C ARG A 89 9.94 -15.41 15.94
N LYS A 90 9.28 -16.38 16.55
CA LYS A 90 8.02 -16.18 17.28
C LYS A 90 8.14 -15.07 18.31
N ASP A 91 9.12 -15.16 19.23
CA ASP A 91 9.28 -14.21 20.34
C ASP A 91 9.50 -12.78 19.82
N GLU A 92 10.33 -12.63 18.79
CA GLU A 92 10.56 -11.35 18.13
C GLU A 92 9.27 -10.78 17.52
N ILE A 93 8.48 -11.61 16.82
CA ILE A 93 7.25 -11.20 16.16
C ILE A 93 6.15 -10.87 17.19
N GLU A 94 6.11 -11.57 18.33
CA GLU A 94 5.18 -11.29 19.42
C GLU A 94 5.37 -9.89 20.02
N GLU A 95 6.61 -9.41 20.08
CA GLU A 95 6.95 -8.08 20.61
C GLU A 95 6.91 -6.96 19.57
N MET A 96 6.72 -7.28 18.28
CA MET A 96 6.72 -6.27 17.22
C MET A 96 5.53 -5.33 17.32
N ASP A 97 5.80 -4.03 17.17
CA ASP A 97 4.76 -3.02 16.98
C ASP A 97 3.97 -3.25 15.68
N SER A 98 2.69 -2.86 15.68
CA SER A 98 1.79 -2.95 14.52
C SER A 98 2.40 -2.37 13.24
N LYS A 99 3.16 -1.28 13.34
CA LYS A 99 3.82 -0.63 12.21
C LYS A 99 4.86 -1.53 11.54
N TYR A 100 5.60 -2.31 12.32
CA TYR A 100 6.59 -3.27 11.79
C TYR A 100 5.90 -4.51 11.24
N LEU A 101 4.85 -4.99 11.90
CA LEU A 101 4.04 -6.10 11.42
C LEU A 101 3.46 -5.84 10.03
N GLN A 102 3.02 -4.61 9.75
CA GLN A 102 2.47 -4.25 8.44
C GLN A 102 3.45 -4.43 7.28
N GLN A 103 4.77 -4.50 7.55
CA GLN A 103 5.77 -4.79 6.51
C GLN A 103 5.67 -6.21 5.94
N PHE A 104 5.16 -7.16 6.72
CA PHE A 104 4.93 -8.53 6.25
C PHE A 104 3.94 -8.61 5.09
N LEU A 105 3.02 -7.64 4.97
CA LEU A 105 2.05 -7.57 3.86
C LEU A 105 2.71 -7.52 2.48
N PHE A 106 3.95 -7.04 2.40
CA PHE A 106 4.71 -6.92 1.16
C PHE A 106 5.62 -8.12 0.90
N MET A 107 5.61 -9.12 1.75
CA MET A 107 6.42 -10.33 1.55
C MET A 107 5.71 -11.28 0.58
N SER A 108 6.50 -11.92 -0.27
CA SER A 108 5.97 -12.90 -1.22
C SER A 108 5.28 -14.05 -0.50
N GLY A 109 4.09 -14.40 -0.98
CA GLY A 109 3.26 -15.44 -0.37
C GLY A 109 2.54 -15.03 0.93
N PHE A 110 2.75 -13.79 1.41
CA PHE A 110 2.05 -13.27 2.58
C PHE A 110 0.70 -12.66 2.18
N SER A 111 -0.37 -13.45 2.16
CA SER A 111 -1.75 -12.95 2.00
C SER A 111 -2.56 -13.28 3.25
N THR A 112 -3.20 -12.30 3.84
CA THR A 112 -4.13 -12.50 4.96
C THR A 112 -5.54 -12.88 4.51
N ALA A 113 -5.80 -12.88 3.19
CA ALA A 113 -7.07 -13.31 2.63
C ALA A 113 -7.18 -14.85 2.64
N SER A 114 -8.27 -15.37 3.17
CA SER A 114 -8.57 -16.81 3.27
C SER A 114 -8.94 -17.47 1.94
N LYS A 115 -9.07 -16.69 0.88
CA LYS A 115 -9.29 -17.17 -0.50
C LYS A 115 -8.45 -16.34 -1.46
N GLN A 116 -7.55 -16.99 -2.19
CA GLN A 116 -7.00 -16.41 -3.42
C GLN A 116 -8.20 -16.15 -4.33
N SER A 117 -8.49 -14.88 -4.61
CA SER A 117 -9.49 -14.54 -5.60
C SER A 117 -8.93 -14.92 -6.96
N LEU A 118 -9.38 -16.07 -7.49
CA LEU A 118 -9.03 -16.60 -8.81
C LEU A 118 -9.48 -15.70 -9.98
N ILE A 119 -9.99 -14.49 -9.68
CA ILE A 119 -10.58 -13.58 -10.68
C ILE A 119 -9.55 -12.65 -11.34
N SER A 120 -8.35 -12.49 -10.76
CA SER A 120 -7.26 -11.78 -11.45
C SER A 120 -6.26 -12.83 -11.95
N GLY A 121 -6.30 -13.18 -13.21
CA GLY A 121 -5.50 -14.21 -13.87
C GLY A 121 -3.96 -14.01 -13.86
N ARG A 122 -3.45 -13.23 -12.95
CA ARG A 122 -2.06 -13.15 -12.46
C ARG A 122 -2.17 -12.76 -11.01
N GLY A 123 -1.75 -13.61 -10.08
CA GLY A 123 -1.74 -13.35 -8.64
C GLY A 123 -0.92 -12.11 -8.26
N VAL A 124 -1.47 -10.94 -8.52
CA VAL A 124 -0.85 -9.64 -8.21
C VAL A 124 -1.22 -9.33 -6.76
N GLY A 125 -0.31 -9.59 -5.84
CA GLY A 125 -0.42 -9.20 -4.45
C GLY A 125 0.33 -7.91 -4.15
N LEU A 126 0.34 -7.49 -2.90
CA LEU A 126 1.13 -6.33 -2.46
C LEU A 126 2.64 -6.54 -2.64
N ASP A 127 3.13 -7.78 -2.66
CA ASP A 127 4.49 -8.15 -3.04
C ASP A 127 4.83 -7.71 -4.47
N SER A 128 3.91 -7.90 -5.41
CA SER A 128 4.09 -7.46 -6.80
C SER A 128 4.11 -5.93 -6.90
N VAL A 129 3.28 -5.24 -6.11
CA VAL A 129 3.32 -3.77 -6.02
C VAL A 129 4.67 -3.32 -5.51
N ARG A 130 5.20 -3.96 -4.44
CA ARG A 130 6.53 -3.64 -3.91
C ARG A 130 7.62 -3.85 -4.93
N ASN A 131 7.64 -5.01 -5.61
CA ASN A 131 8.62 -5.31 -6.64
C ASN A 131 8.59 -4.29 -7.79
N LEU A 132 7.41 -3.81 -8.17
CA LEU A 132 7.28 -2.77 -9.18
C LEU A 132 7.78 -1.41 -8.68
N MET A 133 7.45 -1.06 -7.43
CA MET A 133 7.97 0.16 -6.79
C MET A 133 9.50 0.14 -6.69
N ASP A 134 10.10 -1.01 -6.34
CA ASP A 134 11.56 -1.16 -6.25
C ASP A 134 12.22 -0.96 -7.64
N LYS A 135 11.63 -1.51 -8.71
CA LYS A 135 12.07 -1.28 -10.11
C LYS A 135 12.02 0.20 -10.50
N LEU A 136 11.04 0.92 -10.00
CA LEU A 136 10.87 2.36 -10.20
C LEU A 136 11.70 3.21 -9.23
N LYS A 137 12.63 2.62 -8.48
CA LYS A 137 13.40 3.29 -7.41
C LYS A 137 12.49 4.03 -6.42
N GLY A 138 11.26 3.53 -6.29
CA GLY A 138 10.23 4.03 -5.41
C GLY A 138 10.27 3.36 -4.03
N ARG A 139 9.35 3.79 -3.19
CA ARG A 139 9.10 3.19 -1.87
C ARG A 139 7.60 3.12 -1.65
N ILE A 140 7.15 2.08 -0.99
CA ILE A 140 5.77 1.95 -0.53
C ILE A 140 5.76 1.82 0.99
N LYS A 141 4.85 2.56 1.63
CA LYS A 141 4.54 2.45 3.05
C LYS A 141 3.06 2.19 3.21
N VAL A 142 2.70 1.51 4.28
CA VAL A 142 1.32 1.34 4.71
C VAL A 142 1.20 1.89 6.13
N ASN A 143 0.13 2.64 6.37
CA ASN A 143 -0.30 3.05 7.70
C ASN A 143 -1.75 2.62 7.82
N SER A 144 -2.03 1.78 8.80
CA SER A 144 -3.38 1.31 9.01
C SER A 144 -3.65 1.15 10.50
N LYS A 145 -4.87 1.44 10.89
CA LYS A 145 -5.36 1.23 12.23
C LYS A 145 -6.74 0.57 12.15
N ASN A 146 -6.95 -0.41 13.00
CA ASN A 146 -8.19 -1.17 13.02
C ASN A 146 -9.40 -0.23 13.21
N SER A 147 -10.41 -0.41 12.38
CA SER A 147 -11.64 0.39 12.31
C SER A 147 -11.47 1.86 11.88
N GLU A 148 -10.26 2.33 11.57
CA GLU A 148 -9.99 3.71 11.14
C GLU A 148 -9.58 3.83 9.66
N GLY A 149 -9.33 2.69 9.00
CA GLY A 149 -8.99 2.65 7.58
C GLY A 149 -7.52 2.38 7.30
N THR A 150 -7.16 2.50 6.03
CA THR A 150 -5.81 2.21 5.53
C THR A 150 -5.31 3.32 4.61
N SER A 151 -4.02 3.60 4.68
CA SER A 151 -3.33 4.55 3.82
C SER A 151 -2.08 3.88 3.23
N PHE A 152 -2.02 3.74 1.91
CA PHE A 152 -0.82 3.37 1.19
C PHE A 152 -0.16 4.63 0.64
N ILE A 153 1.12 4.81 0.94
CA ILE A 153 1.91 5.97 0.50
C ILE A 153 3.00 5.47 -0.44
N LEU A 154 2.89 5.85 -1.70
CA LEU A 154 3.87 5.60 -2.75
C LEU A 154 4.78 6.80 -2.86
N SER A 155 6.09 6.63 -2.78
CA SER A 155 7.06 7.69 -2.98
C SER A 155 7.95 7.34 -4.18
N LEU A 156 7.88 8.12 -5.25
CA LEU A 156 8.56 7.89 -6.52
C LEU A 156 9.51 9.05 -6.82
N PRO A 157 10.69 8.81 -7.41
CA PRO A 157 11.53 9.90 -7.89
C PRO A 157 10.86 10.57 -9.10
N LEU A 158 11.09 11.85 -9.32
CA LEU A 158 10.59 12.56 -10.50
C LEU A 158 11.27 12.06 -11.78
N SER A 159 12.52 11.61 -11.69
CA SER A 159 13.28 11.04 -12.81
C SER A 159 14.00 9.77 -12.38
N LEU A 160 14.03 8.78 -13.26
CA LEU A 160 14.80 7.55 -13.09
C LEU A 160 16.25 7.69 -13.59
N ALA A 161 16.59 8.78 -14.25
CA ALA A 161 17.94 9.05 -14.72
C ALA A 161 18.90 8.99 -13.50
N THR A 162 19.86 8.11 -13.56
CA THR A 162 21.00 8.07 -12.65
C THR A 162 21.82 9.32 -12.96
N GLN A 163 22.03 10.20 -12.00
CA GLN A 163 23.22 11.04 -12.05
C GLN A 163 24.41 10.08 -11.90
N GLU A 164 24.91 9.57 -13.00
CA GLU A 164 26.29 9.12 -13.04
C GLU A 164 27.10 10.37 -12.80
N GLY A 165 27.57 10.53 -11.57
CA GLY A 165 28.49 11.59 -11.23
C GLY A 165 29.72 11.43 -12.13
N LEU A 166 29.92 12.38 -13.02
CA LEU A 166 31.22 12.61 -13.64
C LEU A 166 32.18 12.95 -12.49
N PHE A 167 32.90 11.95 -12.01
CA PHE A 167 34.15 12.19 -11.32
C PHE A 167 35.20 12.45 -12.42
N LEU A 168 35.43 13.72 -12.71
CA LEU A 168 36.65 14.20 -13.35
C LEU A 168 37.71 14.44 -12.28
#